data_432bca7d4187eff20c3b5c07b2d80f06
#
_entry.id   432bca7d4187eff20c3b5c07b2d80f06
#
_cell.length_a   1.000
_cell.length_b   1.000
_cell.length_c   1.000
_cell.angle_alpha   90.00
_cell.angle_beta   90.00
_cell.angle_gamma   90.00
#
_symmetry.space_group_name_H-M   'P 1'
#
loop_
_entity.id
_entity.type
_entity.pdbx_description
1 polymer ?
#
loop_
_entity_poly.entity_id
_entity_poly.type
_entity_poly.pdbx_seq_one_letter_code
_entity_poly.pdbx_strand_id
1 'polypeptide(L)'
;MPSRTAILTICSNNYLPQAEVFFASARAFHPDADLVLGLADAEHPDEHYPEGVEVLTADSLGIPDFPSFAFAYDVMEFNTAIKPFLMLRLLERGYRNVVYFDPDVELYRRLDELLALLDGGASFVLTPHFSDPPGPGASRTEHDIMQTGVYNLGFLAASQSLETEPILRWWARQLRYDCVNAQHEGLFVDQKYMDLLPGLAAQAHVLRHTGYNVAYWNLPPRVLSATPGGIWQVDGRPLGFFHFSGFVPERPHELSKYTPEPRATGALAALLHAYALRRLAARAGTTARAYAYGRFRSGVPVPDMVRRMFRKKHLTWSGDPFAHYDRYCRLPHPAACTGDSGEIVTNLMQHHHAAEPALHLTFHLDKPVHVTAYTRRFAEAAATAGVEDSLWRAKP
;
A
#
# COMPACT_ATOMS: atom_id res chain seq x y z
N MET A 1 -32.94 7.07 -10.63
CA MET A 1 -31.78 7.94 -10.73
C MET A 1 -30.61 7.06 -11.17
N PRO A 2 -29.71 7.53 -12.06
CA PRO A 2 -28.51 6.75 -12.36
C PRO A 2 -27.77 6.44 -11.06
N SER A 3 -27.18 5.26 -10.97
CA SER A 3 -26.43 4.84 -9.78
C SER A 3 -25.20 5.72 -9.62
N ARG A 4 -25.11 6.46 -8.51
CA ARG A 4 -23.97 7.34 -8.23
C ARG A 4 -22.72 6.48 -7.99
N THR A 5 -21.70 6.66 -8.82
CA THR A 5 -20.44 5.91 -8.75
C THR A 5 -19.30 6.84 -8.36
N ALA A 6 -18.50 6.45 -7.37
CA ALA A 6 -17.22 7.08 -7.07
C ALA A 6 -16.08 6.21 -7.62
N ILE A 7 -15.18 6.83 -8.37
CA ILE A 7 -13.88 6.25 -8.76
C ILE A 7 -12.81 6.91 -7.90
N LEU A 8 -12.03 6.10 -7.21
CA LEU A 8 -11.11 6.58 -6.20
C LEU A 8 -9.72 5.96 -6.31
N THR A 9 -8.74 6.72 -5.86
CA THR A 9 -7.40 6.22 -5.56
C THR A 9 -6.93 6.70 -4.20
N ILE A 10 -5.87 6.09 -3.67
CA ILE A 10 -5.23 6.49 -2.43
C ILE A 10 -3.75 6.71 -2.70
N CYS A 11 -3.21 7.84 -2.26
CA CYS A 11 -1.78 8.07 -2.29
C CYS A 11 -1.33 9.06 -1.21
N SER A 12 -0.03 9.09 -0.93
CA SER A 12 0.65 10.20 -0.25
C SER A 12 1.14 11.23 -1.27
N ASN A 13 1.55 12.41 -0.83
CA ASN A 13 1.92 13.53 -1.70
C ASN A 13 3.00 13.18 -2.74
N ASN A 14 3.93 12.28 -2.43
CA ASN A 14 4.97 11.83 -3.37
C ASN A 14 4.44 11.00 -4.56
N TYR A 15 3.18 10.55 -4.53
CA TYR A 15 2.52 9.80 -5.60
C TYR A 15 1.45 10.61 -6.36
N LEU A 16 1.33 11.92 -6.10
CA LEU A 16 0.42 12.81 -6.84
C LEU A 16 0.62 12.78 -8.36
N PRO A 17 1.86 12.69 -8.91
CA PRO A 17 2.04 12.56 -10.36
C PRO A 17 1.41 11.30 -10.95
N GLN A 18 1.33 10.20 -10.18
CA GLN A 18 0.63 8.99 -10.58
C GLN A 18 -0.88 9.23 -10.56
N ALA A 19 -1.38 9.77 -9.45
CA ALA A 19 -2.80 10.07 -9.28
C ALA A 19 -3.32 11.04 -10.36
N GLU A 20 -2.53 12.02 -10.78
CA GLU A 20 -2.87 12.95 -11.87
C GLU A 20 -3.13 12.20 -13.18
N VAL A 21 -2.23 11.29 -13.58
CA VAL A 21 -2.39 10.49 -14.80
C VAL A 21 -3.60 9.55 -14.68
N PHE A 22 -3.78 8.93 -13.51
CA PHE A 22 -4.94 8.10 -13.23
C PHE A 22 -6.25 8.87 -13.40
N PHE A 23 -6.40 10.01 -12.71
CA PHE A 23 -7.63 10.78 -12.76
C PHE A 23 -7.91 11.40 -14.13
N ALA A 24 -6.88 11.80 -14.87
CA ALA A 24 -7.04 12.25 -16.25
C ALA A 24 -7.67 11.15 -17.12
N SER A 25 -7.21 9.93 -17.00
CA SER A 25 -7.77 8.77 -17.73
C SER A 25 -9.17 8.39 -17.23
N ALA A 26 -9.39 8.40 -15.90
CA ALA A 26 -10.69 8.11 -15.31
C ALA A 26 -11.75 9.10 -15.79
N ARG A 27 -11.46 10.40 -15.80
CA ARG A 27 -12.35 11.45 -16.30
C ARG A 27 -12.69 11.28 -17.78
N ALA A 28 -11.69 10.91 -18.60
CA ALA A 28 -11.89 10.73 -20.03
C ALA A 28 -12.86 9.58 -20.35
N PHE A 29 -12.82 8.50 -19.59
CA PHE A 29 -13.63 7.31 -19.88
C PHE A 29 -14.85 7.13 -18.97
N HIS A 30 -14.90 7.81 -17.83
CA HIS A 30 -16.02 7.78 -16.87
C HIS A 30 -16.42 9.19 -16.44
N PRO A 31 -16.86 10.07 -17.38
CA PRO A 31 -17.20 11.46 -17.08
C PRO A 31 -18.38 11.61 -16.10
N ASP A 32 -19.18 10.56 -15.94
CA ASP A 32 -20.35 10.52 -15.06
C ASP A 32 -20.01 10.10 -13.62
N ALA A 33 -18.77 9.70 -13.35
CA ALA A 33 -18.33 9.29 -12.03
C ALA A 33 -17.74 10.46 -11.24
N ASP A 34 -18.01 10.50 -9.93
CA ASP A 34 -17.30 11.39 -9.03
C ASP A 34 -15.90 10.85 -8.77
N LEU A 35 -14.89 11.72 -8.83
CA LEU A 35 -13.48 11.34 -8.62
C LEU A 35 -13.03 11.74 -7.22
N VAL A 36 -12.44 10.79 -6.49
CA VAL A 36 -12.05 10.98 -5.08
C VAL A 36 -10.62 10.53 -4.83
N LEU A 37 -9.81 11.41 -4.26
CA LEU A 37 -8.47 11.10 -3.75
C LEU A 37 -8.52 10.89 -2.24
N GLY A 38 -8.19 9.69 -1.79
CA GLY A 38 -7.83 9.43 -0.39
C GLY A 38 -6.38 9.86 -0.15
N LEU A 39 -6.18 10.96 0.54
CA LEU A 39 -4.83 11.43 0.85
C LEU A 39 -4.31 10.79 2.13
N ALA A 40 -3.39 9.83 1.98
CA ALA A 40 -2.70 9.17 3.08
C ALA A 40 -1.51 9.99 3.59
N ASP A 41 -1.69 11.28 3.69
CA ASP A 41 -0.69 12.28 4.08
C ASP A 41 -1.40 13.52 4.63
N ALA A 42 -0.65 14.54 5.05
CA ALA A 42 -1.22 15.85 5.31
C ALA A 42 -1.46 16.62 4.00
N GLU A 43 -2.58 17.31 3.92
CA GLU A 43 -2.84 18.27 2.86
C GLU A 43 -1.95 19.52 3.03
N HIS A 44 -1.44 20.03 1.91
CA HIS A 44 -0.60 21.21 1.90
C HIS A 44 -1.19 22.28 0.97
N PRO A 45 -1.37 23.52 1.41
CA PRO A 45 -1.99 24.58 0.61
C PRO A 45 -1.18 24.95 -0.64
N ASP A 46 0.13 24.71 -0.65
CA ASP A 46 1.02 24.99 -1.79
C ASP A 46 1.21 23.76 -2.71
N GLU A 47 0.52 22.65 -2.45
CA GLU A 47 0.59 21.46 -3.30
C GLU A 47 -0.53 21.50 -4.34
N HIS A 48 -0.22 21.01 -5.54
CA HIS A 48 -1.22 20.89 -6.60
C HIS A 48 -1.89 19.51 -6.52
N TYR A 49 -3.18 19.52 -6.18
CA TYR A 49 -4.02 18.32 -6.23
C TYR A 49 -4.80 18.27 -7.56
N PRO A 50 -5.11 17.06 -8.07
CA PRO A 50 -5.80 16.92 -9.37
C PRO A 50 -7.11 17.73 -9.43
N GLU A 51 -7.27 18.54 -10.48
CA GLU A 51 -8.41 19.43 -10.63
C GLU A 51 -9.73 18.65 -10.73
N GLY A 52 -10.79 19.14 -10.07
CA GLY A 52 -12.10 18.51 -10.07
C GLY A 52 -12.15 17.14 -9.39
N VAL A 53 -11.16 16.83 -8.53
CA VAL A 53 -11.11 15.64 -7.68
C VAL A 53 -11.36 16.07 -6.24
N GLU A 54 -12.26 15.38 -5.55
CA GLU A 54 -12.46 15.60 -4.11
C GLU A 54 -11.32 14.96 -3.33
N VAL A 55 -10.65 15.73 -2.46
CA VAL A 55 -9.60 15.22 -1.58
C VAL A 55 -10.19 14.91 -0.20
N LEU A 56 -10.03 13.68 0.26
CA LEU A 56 -10.39 13.24 1.61
C LEU A 56 -9.12 12.79 2.33
N THR A 57 -8.68 13.56 3.32
CA THR A 57 -7.49 13.20 4.13
C THR A 57 -7.77 12.02 5.04
N ALA A 58 -6.77 11.20 5.32
CA ALA A 58 -6.93 9.99 6.13
C ALA A 58 -7.48 10.25 7.54
N ASP A 59 -7.13 11.38 8.16
CA ASP A 59 -7.64 11.79 9.47
C ASP A 59 -9.13 12.18 9.45
N SER A 60 -9.68 12.52 8.29
CA SER A 60 -11.11 12.83 8.09
C SER A 60 -12.01 11.59 7.94
N LEU A 61 -11.43 10.40 7.84
CA LEU A 61 -12.17 9.15 7.58
C LEU A 61 -12.82 8.54 8.83
N GLY A 62 -12.68 9.16 10.00
CA GLY A 62 -13.26 8.67 11.26
C GLY A 62 -12.58 7.38 11.78
N ILE A 63 -11.31 7.19 11.47
CA ILE A 63 -10.53 6.05 11.96
C ILE A 63 -10.29 6.20 13.46
N PRO A 64 -10.71 5.23 14.30
CA PRO A 64 -10.54 5.33 15.74
C PRO A 64 -9.07 5.38 16.12
N ASP A 65 -8.71 6.27 17.07
CA ASP A 65 -7.35 6.50 17.56
C ASP A 65 -6.37 6.69 16.38
N PHE A 66 -6.71 7.64 15.50
CA PHE A 66 -5.99 7.93 14.27
C PHE A 66 -4.47 8.12 14.46
N PRO A 67 -3.97 8.85 15.51
CA PRO A 67 -2.53 8.97 15.70
C PRO A 67 -1.81 7.64 15.89
N SER A 68 -2.38 6.73 16.68
CA SER A 68 -1.81 5.38 16.88
C SER A 68 -1.89 4.54 15.61
N PHE A 69 -2.99 4.64 14.87
CA PHE A 69 -3.15 3.96 13.59
C PHE A 69 -2.10 4.43 12.57
N ALA A 70 -1.93 5.74 12.38
CA ALA A 70 -0.94 6.30 11.45
C ALA A 70 0.50 6.00 11.88
N PHE A 71 0.76 5.96 13.20
CA PHE A 71 2.09 5.65 13.73
C PHE A 71 2.48 4.18 13.53
N ALA A 72 1.51 3.27 13.51
CA ALA A 72 1.75 1.83 13.42
C ALA A 72 2.35 1.40 12.08
N TYR A 73 2.20 2.17 11.03
CA TYR A 73 2.46 1.80 9.64
C TYR A 73 3.50 2.68 8.96
N ASP A 74 4.30 2.07 8.07
CA ASP A 74 5.08 2.85 7.12
C ASP A 74 4.18 3.49 6.05
N VAL A 75 4.76 4.25 5.12
CA VAL A 75 3.99 4.96 4.10
C VAL A 75 3.20 4.01 3.18
N MET A 76 3.77 2.86 2.81
CA MET A 76 3.11 1.88 1.94
C MET A 76 1.98 1.16 2.69
N GLU A 77 2.27 0.66 3.89
CA GLU A 77 1.31 0.00 4.75
C GLU A 77 0.12 0.93 5.08
N PHE A 78 0.41 2.20 5.37
CA PHE A 78 -0.63 3.18 5.70
C PHE A 78 -1.53 3.52 4.50
N ASN A 79 -0.95 3.70 3.30
CA ASN A 79 -1.73 3.94 2.07
C ASN A 79 -2.73 2.80 1.80
N THR A 80 -2.33 1.55 2.07
CA THR A 80 -3.21 0.40 1.88
C THR A 80 -4.19 0.20 3.04
N ALA A 81 -3.78 0.52 4.28
CA ALA A 81 -4.60 0.33 5.48
C ALA A 81 -5.86 1.20 5.52
N ILE A 82 -5.85 2.38 4.93
CA ILE A 82 -7.02 3.30 4.93
C ILE A 82 -8.08 2.93 3.89
N LYS A 83 -7.81 2.02 2.96
CA LYS A 83 -8.69 1.66 1.84
C LYS A 83 -10.13 1.31 2.26
N PRO A 84 -10.37 0.37 3.19
CA PRO A 84 -11.74 0.04 3.60
C PRO A 84 -12.45 1.20 4.31
N PHE A 85 -11.72 2.06 5.02
CA PHE A 85 -12.31 3.23 5.68
C PHE A 85 -12.81 4.25 4.66
N LEU A 86 -12.03 4.53 3.62
CA LEU A 86 -12.43 5.42 2.53
C LEU A 86 -13.64 4.86 1.77
N MET A 87 -13.62 3.56 1.43
CA MET A 87 -14.75 2.92 0.74
C MET A 87 -16.03 2.97 1.59
N LEU A 88 -15.95 2.66 2.89
CA LEU A 88 -17.07 2.79 3.83
C LEU A 88 -17.60 4.23 3.86
N ARG A 89 -16.71 5.22 3.99
CA ARG A 89 -17.07 6.64 4.03
C ARG A 89 -17.86 7.07 2.79
N LEU A 90 -17.49 6.58 1.61
CA LEU A 90 -18.20 6.89 0.38
C LEU A 90 -19.56 6.20 0.29
N LEU A 91 -19.67 4.94 0.69
CA LEU A 91 -20.96 4.25 0.79
C LEU A 91 -21.92 4.95 1.78
N GLU A 92 -21.42 5.38 2.94
CA GLU A 92 -22.19 6.18 3.92
C GLU A 92 -22.67 7.53 3.34
N ARG A 93 -21.94 8.10 2.38
CA ARG A 93 -22.32 9.33 1.64
C ARG A 93 -23.32 9.07 0.50
N GLY A 94 -23.80 7.83 0.36
CA GLY A 94 -24.84 7.45 -0.59
C GLY A 94 -24.34 7.09 -1.99
N TYR A 95 -23.05 6.85 -2.18
CA TYR A 95 -22.58 6.24 -3.42
C TYR A 95 -23.08 4.80 -3.48
N ARG A 96 -23.63 4.41 -4.64
CA ARG A 96 -24.04 3.03 -4.87
C ARG A 96 -22.85 2.14 -5.18
N ASN A 97 -21.91 2.66 -5.98
CA ASN A 97 -20.72 1.95 -6.40
C ASN A 97 -19.48 2.74 -5.98
N VAL A 98 -18.48 2.06 -5.44
CA VAL A 98 -17.16 2.59 -5.12
C VAL A 98 -16.11 1.73 -5.82
N VAL A 99 -15.29 2.33 -6.67
CA VAL A 99 -14.32 1.63 -7.52
C VAL A 99 -12.93 2.17 -7.24
N TYR A 100 -12.14 1.36 -6.57
CA TYR A 100 -10.76 1.69 -6.21
C TYR A 100 -9.78 1.23 -7.28
N PHE A 101 -8.80 2.09 -7.54
CA PHE A 101 -7.59 1.75 -8.30
C PHE A 101 -6.35 2.26 -7.57
N ASP A 102 -5.23 1.55 -7.70
CA ASP A 102 -3.93 2.09 -7.29
C ASP A 102 -3.56 3.31 -8.15
N PRO A 103 -2.80 4.28 -7.61
CA PRO A 103 -2.50 5.53 -8.32
C PRO A 103 -1.64 5.33 -9.58
N ASP A 104 -0.94 4.22 -9.71
CA ASP A 104 -0.14 3.84 -10.87
C ASP A 104 -0.90 3.00 -11.90
N VAL A 105 -2.23 3.07 -11.89
CA VAL A 105 -3.11 2.55 -12.93
C VAL A 105 -3.44 3.64 -13.96
N GLU A 106 -3.61 3.25 -15.22
CA GLU A 106 -4.19 4.10 -16.27
C GLU A 106 -5.28 3.35 -17.03
N LEU A 107 -6.43 3.99 -17.22
CA LEU A 107 -7.55 3.47 -17.97
C LEU A 107 -7.36 3.78 -19.46
N TYR A 108 -7.81 2.86 -20.32
CA TYR A 108 -7.71 2.97 -21.80
C TYR A 108 -9.06 2.89 -22.50
N ARG A 109 -10.13 2.60 -21.77
CA ARG A 109 -11.53 2.64 -22.23
C ARG A 109 -12.50 2.69 -21.07
N ARG A 110 -13.78 2.87 -21.38
CA ARG A 110 -14.86 2.67 -20.41
C ARG A 110 -14.91 1.20 -19.97
N LEU A 111 -15.14 0.97 -18.70
CA LEU A 111 -15.12 -0.36 -18.07
C LEU A 111 -16.54 -0.97 -18.02
N ASP A 112 -17.15 -1.17 -19.20
CA ASP A 112 -18.56 -1.58 -19.31
C ASP A 112 -18.83 -2.94 -18.68
N GLU A 113 -17.88 -3.89 -18.75
CA GLU A 113 -18.01 -5.20 -18.12
C GLU A 113 -18.07 -5.10 -16.58
N LEU A 114 -17.28 -4.19 -15.99
CA LEU A 114 -17.32 -3.91 -14.56
C LEU A 114 -18.67 -3.28 -14.17
N LEU A 115 -19.13 -2.26 -14.92
CA LEU A 115 -20.37 -1.59 -14.63
C LEU A 115 -21.56 -2.54 -14.73
N ALA A 116 -21.57 -3.42 -15.75
CA ALA A 116 -22.60 -4.46 -15.91
C ALA A 116 -22.65 -5.45 -14.74
N LEU A 117 -21.49 -5.82 -14.18
CA LEU A 117 -21.44 -6.69 -12.99
C LEU A 117 -22.02 -6.00 -11.76
N LEU A 118 -21.64 -4.74 -11.51
CA LEU A 118 -22.15 -3.96 -10.38
C LEU A 118 -23.66 -3.70 -10.50
N ASP A 119 -24.14 -3.37 -11.70
CA ASP A 119 -25.57 -3.19 -11.98
C ASP A 119 -26.33 -4.52 -11.89
N GLY A 120 -25.68 -5.64 -12.21
CA GLY A 120 -26.18 -6.99 -12.09
C GLY A 120 -26.22 -7.52 -10.64
N GLY A 121 -25.78 -6.74 -9.65
CA GLY A 121 -25.87 -7.06 -8.23
C GLY A 121 -24.60 -7.68 -7.62
N ALA A 122 -23.47 -7.65 -8.32
CA ALA A 122 -22.21 -8.03 -7.70
C ALA A 122 -21.91 -7.09 -6.52
N SER A 123 -21.72 -7.64 -5.31
CA SER A 123 -21.35 -6.86 -4.12
C SER A 123 -19.90 -6.41 -4.17
N PHE A 124 -19.03 -7.27 -4.70
CA PHE A 124 -17.62 -7.00 -4.92
C PHE A 124 -17.16 -7.51 -6.28
N VAL A 125 -16.23 -6.80 -6.90
CA VAL A 125 -15.53 -7.27 -8.11
C VAL A 125 -14.03 -7.20 -7.88
N LEU A 126 -13.36 -8.34 -8.07
CA LEU A 126 -11.92 -8.53 -7.92
C LEU A 126 -11.28 -8.92 -9.25
N THR A 127 -9.99 -8.65 -9.42
CA THR A 127 -9.19 -9.22 -10.51
C THR A 127 -8.08 -10.11 -9.95
N PRO A 128 -7.87 -11.32 -10.49
CA PRO A 128 -6.80 -12.18 -10.02
C PRO A 128 -5.44 -11.70 -10.58
N HIS A 129 -4.35 -12.00 -9.87
CA HIS A 129 -3.01 -11.83 -10.42
C HIS A 129 -2.81 -12.68 -11.68
N PHE A 130 -3.24 -13.95 -11.61
CA PHE A 130 -3.22 -14.87 -12.73
C PHE A 130 -4.65 -15.30 -13.09
N SER A 131 -5.02 -15.22 -14.36
CA SER A 131 -6.23 -15.84 -14.90
C SER A 131 -5.96 -17.23 -15.49
N ASP A 132 -4.68 -17.50 -15.79
CA ASP A 132 -4.18 -18.76 -16.33
C ASP A 132 -2.90 -19.16 -15.58
N PRO A 133 -2.55 -20.45 -15.50
CA PRO A 133 -1.30 -20.88 -14.88
C PRO A 133 -0.09 -20.16 -15.52
N PRO A 134 0.85 -19.66 -14.73
CA PRO A 134 2.05 -19.02 -15.26
C PRO A 134 2.87 -20.02 -16.07
N GLY A 135 3.23 -19.61 -17.29
CA GLY A 135 4.06 -20.43 -18.18
C GLY A 135 5.57 -20.22 -17.93
N PRO A 136 6.39 -20.96 -18.69
CA PRO A 136 7.84 -20.74 -18.67
C PRO A 136 8.19 -19.28 -18.96
N GLY A 137 9.07 -18.69 -18.16
CA GLY A 137 9.48 -17.29 -18.28
C GLY A 137 8.54 -16.28 -17.63
N ALA A 138 7.52 -16.72 -16.88
CA ALA A 138 6.71 -15.85 -16.06
C ALA A 138 7.59 -15.12 -15.03
N SER A 139 7.32 -13.83 -14.85
CA SER A 139 8.05 -12.96 -13.90
C SER A 139 7.71 -13.23 -12.43
N ARG A 140 6.62 -13.96 -12.19
CA ARG A 140 6.13 -14.39 -10.87
C ARG A 140 5.69 -15.84 -10.93
N THR A 141 5.93 -16.54 -9.85
CA THR A 141 5.53 -17.94 -9.66
C THR A 141 4.24 -18.04 -8.87
N GLU A 142 3.64 -19.22 -8.84
CA GLU A 142 2.51 -19.53 -7.97
C GLU A 142 2.85 -19.28 -6.50
N HIS A 143 4.07 -19.59 -6.05
CA HIS A 143 4.52 -19.34 -4.68
C HIS A 143 4.52 -17.86 -4.34
N ASP A 144 4.98 -16.99 -5.26
CA ASP A 144 4.94 -15.54 -5.05
C ASP A 144 3.50 -15.07 -4.81
N ILE A 145 2.55 -15.57 -5.62
CA ILE A 145 1.14 -15.20 -5.52
C ILE A 145 0.48 -15.79 -4.27
N MET A 146 0.83 -17.02 -3.89
CA MET A 146 0.33 -17.61 -2.64
C MET A 146 0.82 -16.85 -1.40
N GLN A 147 2.00 -16.23 -1.45
CA GLN A 147 2.52 -15.39 -0.37
C GLN A 147 1.92 -13.99 -0.36
N THR A 148 1.71 -13.38 -1.53
CA THR A 148 1.25 -11.98 -1.64
C THR A 148 -0.25 -11.82 -1.76
N GLY A 149 -0.98 -12.82 -2.23
CA GLY A 149 -2.43 -12.84 -2.41
C GLY A 149 -2.85 -13.22 -3.82
N VAL A 150 -3.95 -13.93 -3.94
CA VAL A 150 -4.51 -14.41 -5.22
C VAL A 150 -5.05 -13.26 -6.06
N TYR A 151 -5.66 -12.25 -5.40
CA TYR A 151 -6.25 -11.08 -6.05
C TYR A 151 -5.34 -9.87 -5.90
N ASN A 152 -5.18 -9.11 -6.99
CA ASN A 152 -4.42 -7.86 -6.92
C ASN A 152 -5.32 -6.70 -6.49
N LEU A 153 -5.07 -6.16 -5.31
CA LEU A 153 -5.83 -5.06 -4.71
C LEU A 153 -5.43 -3.66 -5.22
N GLY A 154 -4.64 -3.58 -6.28
CA GLY A 154 -4.55 -2.40 -7.11
C GLY A 154 -5.85 -2.11 -7.87
N PHE A 155 -6.84 -3.02 -7.77
CA PHE A 155 -8.21 -2.84 -8.20
C PHE A 155 -9.17 -3.57 -7.25
N LEU A 156 -10.20 -2.85 -6.82
CA LEU A 156 -11.34 -3.42 -6.08
C LEU A 156 -12.57 -2.56 -6.36
N ALA A 157 -13.67 -3.18 -6.77
CA ALA A 157 -14.95 -2.49 -6.81
C ALA A 157 -15.92 -3.10 -5.80
N ALA A 158 -16.74 -2.26 -5.20
CA ALA A 158 -17.83 -2.67 -4.32
C ALA A 158 -19.11 -1.89 -4.65
N SER A 159 -20.25 -2.57 -4.58
CA SER A 159 -21.56 -1.94 -4.66
C SER A 159 -22.30 -2.04 -3.32
N GLN A 160 -23.18 -1.09 -3.06
CA GLN A 160 -24.00 -1.09 -1.85
C GLN A 160 -24.93 -2.33 -1.83
N SER A 161 -24.74 -3.21 -0.84
CA SER A 161 -25.53 -4.40 -0.62
C SER A 161 -25.57 -4.78 0.87
N LEU A 162 -26.38 -5.77 1.22
CA LEU A 162 -26.48 -6.24 2.62
C LEU A 162 -25.17 -6.84 3.16
N GLU A 163 -24.31 -7.38 2.29
CA GLU A 163 -23.04 -8.00 2.70
C GLU A 163 -21.83 -7.05 2.61
N THR A 164 -21.93 -5.97 1.84
CA THR A 164 -20.79 -5.08 1.54
C THR A 164 -20.29 -4.36 2.79
N GLU A 165 -21.17 -3.68 3.52
CA GLU A 165 -20.76 -2.93 4.72
C GLU A 165 -20.20 -3.84 5.83
N PRO A 166 -20.82 -4.96 6.20
CA PRO A 166 -20.25 -5.89 7.17
C PRO A 166 -18.85 -6.39 6.80
N ILE A 167 -18.60 -6.69 5.52
CA ILE A 167 -17.31 -7.18 5.04
C ILE A 167 -16.26 -6.05 5.06
N LEU A 168 -16.59 -4.86 4.58
CA LEU A 168 -15.67 -3.72 4.66
C LEU A 168 -15.32 -3.35 6.11
N ARG A 169 -16.29 -3.44 7.04
CA ARG A 169 -16.04 -3.24 8.48
C ARG A 169 -15.17 -4.35 9.07
N TRP A 170 -15.35 -5.59 8.64
CA TRP A 170 -14.45 -6.69 9.01
C TRP A 170 -13.03 -6.40 8.50
N TRP A 171 -12.87 -6.04 7.23
CA TRP A 171 -11.58 -5.74 6.63
C TRP A 171 -10.90 -4.55 7.32
N ALA A 172 -11.62 -3.46 7.59
CA ALA A 172 -11.14 -2.32 8.35
C ALA A 172 -10.62 -2.71 9.75
N ARG A 173 -11.30 -3.65 10.44
CA ARG A 173 -10.82 -4.16 11.73
C ARG A 173 -9.52 -4.93 11.62
N GLN A 174 -9.35 -5.76 10.57
CA GLN A 174 -8.11 -6.48 10.34
C GLN A 174 -6.97 -5.49 10.04
N LEU A 175 -7.20 -4.57 9.11
CA LEU A 175 -6.20 -3.60 8.69
C LEU A 175 -5.86 -2.54 9.75
N ARG A 176 -6.64 -2.45 10.81
CA ARG A 176 -6.30 -1.58 11.93
C ARG A 176 -5.03 -2.03 12.65
N TYR A 177 -4.71 -3.32 12.62
CA TYR A 177 -3.62 -3.90 13.41
C TYR A 177 -2.57 -4.63 12.58
N ASP A 178 -2.98 -5.26 11.48
CA ASP A 178 -2.16 -6.21 10.74
C ASP A 178 -2.04 -5.90 9.24
N CYS A 179 -2.13 -4.61 8.85
CA CYS A 179 -1.84 -4.18 7.48
C CYS A 179 -0.33 -4.07 7.26
N VAL A 180 0.36 -5.20 7.24
CA VAL A 180 1.82 -5.25 7.24
C VAL A 180 2.36 -6.07 6.08
N ASN A 181 3.53 -5.69 5.60
CA ASN A 181 4.31 -6.51 4.69
C ASN A 181 5.14 -7.51 5.50
N ALA A 182 4.56 -8.67 5.77
CA ALA A 182 5.16 -9.78 6.53
C ALA A 182 4.81 -11.13 5.85
N GLN A 183 5.29 -11.32 4.63
CA GLN A 183 4.96 -12.49 3.79
C GLN A 183 5.30 -13.82 4.47
N HIS A 184 6.37 -13.86 5.28
CA HIS A 184 6.76 -15.04 6.07
C HIS A 184 5.75 -15.37 7.19
N GLU A 185 4.90 -14.41 7.58
CA GLU A 185 3.79 -14.59 8.53
C GLU A 185 2.45 -14.81 7.81
N GLY A 186 2.45 -14.88 6.46
CA GLY A 186 1.24 -15.01 5.65
C GLY A 186 0.46 -13.70 5.49
N LEU A 187 1.11 -12.55 5.74
CA LEU A 187 0.50 -11.22 5.62
C LEU A 187 1.18 -10.41 4.52
N PHE A 188 0.35 -9.79 3.68
CA PHE A 188 0.80 -8.84 2.68
C PHE A 188 -0.18 -7.69 2.58
N VAL A 189 0.03 -6.69 3.40
CA VAL A 189 -0.75 -5.47 3.58
C VAL A 189 -2.27 -5.73 3.58
N ASP A 190 -3.02 -4.99 2.82
CA ASP A 190 -4.49 -5.12 2.70
C ASP A 190 -4.92 -6.32 1.86
N GLN A 191 -4.07 -6.73 0.91
CA GLN A 191 -4.38 -7.65 -0.18
C GLN A 191 -4.63 -9.07 0.29
N LYS A 192 -3.80 -9.59 1.20
CA LYS A 192 -3.85 -11.00 1.63
C LYS A 192 -5.19 -11.37 2.28
N TYR A 193 -5.84 -10.44 2.98
CA TYR A 193 -7.16 -10.66 3.56
C TYR A 193 -8.25 -10.90 2.51
N MET A 194 -8.11 -10.31 1.32
CA MET A 194 -9.09 -10.45 0.25
C MET A 194 -9.07 -11.82 -0.44
N ASP A 195 -8.09 -12.67 -0.18
CA ASP A 195 -8.14 -14.08 -0.57
C ASP A 195 -9.35 -14.79 0.04
N LEU A 196 -9.84 -14.33 1.19
CA LEU A 196 -11.00 -14.86 1.88
C LEU A 196 -12.33 -14.34 1.32
N LEU A 197 -12.31 -13.25 0.54
CA LEU A 197 -13.52 -12.56 0.11
C LEU A 197 -14.53 -13.46 -0.64
N PRO A 198 -14.13 -14.34 -1.59
CA PRO A 198 -15.09 -15.22 -2.26
C PRO A 198 -15.78 -16.24 -1.35
N GLY A 199 -15.18 -16.52 -0.18
CA GLY A 199 -15.80 -17.36 0.85
C GLY A 199 -16.70 -16.59 1.82
N LEU A 200 -16.55 -15.26 1.90
CA LEU A 200 -17.29 -14.39 2.82
C LEU A 200 -18.47 -13.68 2.16
N ALA A 201 -18.38 -13.38 0.85
CA ALA A 201 -19.38 -12.66 0.09
C ALA A 201 -20.00 -13.54 -0.99
N ALA A 202 -21.30 -13.80 -0.88
CA ALA A 202 -22.02 -14.64 -1.82
C ALA A 202 -22.10 -14.02 -3.23
N GLN A 203 -22.06 -12.70 -3.34
CA GLN A 203 -22.14 -11.95 -4.60
C GLN A 203 -20.77 -11.36 -5.01
N ALA A 204 -19.66 -11.90 -4.46
CA ALA A 204 -18.33 -11.54 -4.94
C ALA A 204 -18.07 -12.13 -6.32
N HIS A 205 -17.60 -11.30 -7.26
CA HIS A 205 -17.28 -11.70 -8.62
C HIS A 205 -15.78 -11.56 -8.91
N VAL A 206 -15.18 -12.61 -9.48
CA VAL A 206 -13.79 -12.57 -9.95
C VAL A 206 -13.78 -12.33 -11.46
N LEU A 207 -13.44 -11.11 -11.86
CA LEU A 207 -13.41 -10.67 -13.25
C LEU A 207 -12.11 -11.15 -13.94
N ARG A 208 -12.26 -12.14 -14.83
CA ARG A 208 -11.15 -12.80 -15.57
C ARG A 208 -11.00 -12.28 -17.00
N HIS A 209 -11.17 -10.98 -17.21
CA HIS A 209 -10.99 -10.38 -18.52
C HIS A 209 -9.51 -10.04 -18.76
N THR A 210 -8.92 -10.53 -19.86
CA THR A 210 -7.46 -10.37 -20.13
C THR A 210 -6.99 -8.94 -20.23
N GLY A 211 -7.88 -7.99 -20.59
CA GLY A 211 -7.57 -6.56 -20.64
C GLY A 211 -7.78 -5.80 -19.32
N TYR A 212 -8.09 -6.47 -18.20
CA TYR A 212 -8.22 -5.84 -16.90
C TYR A 212 -7.00 -6.16 -16.03
N ASN A 213 -6.54 -5.16 -15.30
CA ASN A 213 -5.40 -5.23 -14.38
C ASN A 213 -4.16 -5.87 -15.03
N VAL A 214 -3.87 -5.41 -16.25
CA VAL A 214 -2.69 -5.87 -17.01
C VAL A 214 -1.44 -5.27 -16.39
N ALA A 215 -0.47 -6.12 -16.07
CA ALA A 215 0.74 -5.70 -15.41
C ALA A 215 1.90 -6.67 -15.66
N TYR A 216 3.09 -6.36 -15.15
CA TYR A 216 4.29 -7.17 -15.33
C TYR A 216 4.12 -8.62 -14.88
N TRP A 217 3.27 -8.92 -13.90
CA TRP A 217 3.08 -10.28 -13.37
C TRP A 217 2.22 -11.18 -14.24
N ASN A 218 1.34 -10.62 -15.10
CA ASN A 218 0.43 -11.39 -15.94
C ASN A 218 0.53 -11.07 -17.43
N LEU A 219 1.42 -10.17 -17.82
CA LEU A 219 1.62 -9.86 -19.23
C LEU A 219 2.19 -11.05 -20.02
N PRO A 220 3.26 -11.74 -19.58
CA PRO A 220 3.61 -13.03 -20.16
C PRO A 220 2.66 -14.14 -19.63
N PRO A 221 1.97 -14.93 -20.46
CA PRO A 221 2.13 -15.08 -21.92
C PRO A 221 1.22 -14.17 -22.77
N ARG A 222 0.56 -13.15 -22.23
CA ARG A 222 -0.38 -12.29 -22.96
C ARG A 222 0.34 -11.41 -23.98
N VAL A 223 -0.32 -11.15 -25.11
CA VAL A 223 0.20 -10.32 -26.19
C VAL A 223 -0.48 -8.96 -26.20
N LEU A 224 0.27 -7.91 -25.87
CA LEU A 224 -0.16 -6.54 -26.05
C LEU A 224 0.01 -6.11 -27.50
N SER A 225 -1.01 -5.50 -28.07
CA SER A 225 -1.04 -4.96 -29.42
C SER A 225 -1.83 -3.65 -29.49
N ALA A 226 -1.74 -2.94 -30.61
CA ALA A 226 -2.59 -1.81 -30.91
C ALA A 226 -3.21 -2.01 -32.29
N THR A 227 -4.50 -1.65 -32.44
CA THR A 227 -5.16 -1.60 -33.75
C THR A 227 -4.62 -0.44 -34.58
N PRO A 228 -4.84 -0.43 -35.91
CA PRO A 228 -4.51 0.71 -36.77
C PRO A 228 -5.19 2.03 -36.29
N GLY A 229 -6.33 1.95 -35.60
CA GLY A 229 -7.02 3.10 -34.99
C GLY A 229 -6.48 3.49 -33.60
N GLY A 230 -5.38 2.91 -33.13
CA GLY A 230 -4.74 3.27 -31.84
C GLY A 230 -5.40 2.66 -30.60
N ILE A 231 -6.32 1.70 -30.76
CA ILE A 231 -6.95 1.01 -29.61
C ILE A 231 -6.00 -0.08 -29.10
N TRP A 232 -5.61 0.03 -27.85
CA TRP A 232 -4.80 -1.00 -27.18
C TRP A 232 -5.61 -2.26 -26.93
N GLN A 233 -4.98 -3.41 -27.14
CA GLN A 233 -5.57 -4.74 -26.98
C GLN A 233 -4.62 -5.69 -26.27
N VAL A 234 -5.18 -6.62 -25.51
CA VAL A 234 -4.47 -7.76 -24.92
C VAL A 234 -5.17 -9.03 -25.39
N ASP A 235 -4.46 -9.90 -26.09
CA ASP A 235 -5.00 -11.12 -26.74
C ASP A 235 -6.24 -10.84 -27.60
N GLY A 236 -6.19 -9.75 -28.38
CA GLY A 236 -7.28 -9.30 -29.24
C GLY A 236 -8.48 -8.67 -28.54
N ARG A 237 -8.49 -8.57 -27.21
CA ARG A 237 -9.54 -7.89 -26.43
C ARG A 237 -9.10 -6.48 -26.08
N PRO A 238 -9.99 -5.47 -26.10
CA PRO A 238 -9.66 -4.10 -25.73
C PRO A 238 -9.08 -4.03 -24.30
N LEU A 239 -7.98 -3.29 -24.15
CA LEU A 239 -7.36 -3.01 -22.86
C LEU A 239 -8.30 -2.11 -22.03
N GLY A 240 -8.72 -2.57 -20.87
CA GLY A 240 -9.49 -1.79 -19.90
C GLY A 240 -8.58 -0.86 -19.12
N PHE A 241 -7.61 -1.43 -18.40
CA PHE A 241 -6.60 -0.67 -17.69
C PHE A 241 -5.30 -1.45 -17.52
N PHE A 242 -4.20 -0.69 -17.49
CA PHE A 242 -2.86 -1.19 -17.21
C PHE A 242 -2.39 -0.68 -15.85
N HIS A 243 -1.79 -1.57 -15.05
CA HIS A 243 -1.23 -1.29 -13.75
C HIS A 243 0.29 -1.23 -13.85
N PHE A 244 0.85 -0.03 -13.82
CA PHE A 244 2.28 0.24 -14.00
C PHE A 244 3.08 0.02 -12.72
N SER A 245 2.79 -1.05 -11.99
CA SER A 245 3.41 -1.38 -10.71
C SER A 245 4.93 -1.43 -10.82
N GLY A 246 5.60 -0.62 -10.01
CA GLY A 246 7.06 -0.52 -10.01
C GLY A 246 7.68 0.11 -11.26
N PHE A 247 6.89 0.73 -12.12
CA PHE A 247 7.39 1.43 -13.30
C PHE A 247 8.19 2.69 -12.93
N VAL A 248 9.32 2.90 -13.61
CA VAL A 248 10.22 4.03 -13.41
C VAL A 248 10.26 4.87 -14.71
N PRO A 249 9.68 6.08 -14.74
CA PRO A 249 9.54 6.85 -15.98
C PRO A 249 10.87 7.26 -16.61
N GLU A 250 11.96 7.33 -15.84
CA GLU A 250 13.32 7.59 -16.34
C GLU A 250 13.92 6.37 -17.06
N ARG A 251 13.31 5.20 -16.95
CA ARG A 251 13.71 3.94 -17.60
C ARG A 251 12.54 3.32 -18.37
N PRO A 252 11.97 4.01 -19.38
CA PRO A 252 10.70 3.62 -20.02
C PRO A 252 10.77 2.33 -20.87
N HIS A 253 11.94 1.75 -21.02
CA HIS A 253 12.15 0.45 -21.67
C HIS A 253 12.06 -0.74 -20.69
N GLU A 254 11.99 -0.48 -19.39
CA GLU A 254 11.78 -1.49 -18.35
C GLU A 254 10.31 -1.51 -17.92
N LEU A 255 9.71 -2.70 -17.95
CA LEU A 255 8.30 -2.86 -17.58
C LEU A 255 8.07 -2.57 -16.10
N SER A 256 9.00 -2.99 -15.26
CA SER A 256 8.95 -2.79 -13.81
C SER A 256 10.35 -2.92 -13.19
N LYS A 257 10.62 -2.18 -12.13
CA LYS A 257 11.83 -2.35 -11.32
C LYS A 257 11.94 -3.76 -10.69
N TYR A 258 10.82 -4.47 -10.62
CA TYR A 258 10.76 -5.85 -10.09
C TYR A 258 11.07 -6.91 -11.16
N THR A 259 11.11 -6.52 -12.43
CA THR A 259 11.41 -7.40 -13.58
C THR A 259 12.10 -6.58 -14.67
N PRO A 260 13.38 -6.20 -14.49
CA PRO A 260 14.09 -5.32 -15.42
C PRO A 260 14.35 -5.97 -16.80
N GLU A 261 14.25 -7.28 -16.91
CA GLU A 261 14.45 -8.06 -18.14
C GLU A 261 13.23 -8.97 -18.44
N PRO A 262 12.88 -9.20 -19.71
CA PRO A 262 13.43 -8.58 -20.92
C PRO A 262 12.96 -7.13 -21.10
N ARG A 263 13.72 -6.33 -21.86
CA ARG A 263 13.32 -4.96 -22.23
C ARG A 263 12.07 -4.97 -23.09
N ALA A 264 11.18 -4.03 -22.86
CA ALA A 264 9.97 -3.87 -23.64
C ALA A 264 10.27 -3.50 -25.09
N THR A 265 9.53 -4.12 -26.01
CA THR A 265 9.63 -3.90 -27.47
C THR A 265 8.23 -3.72 -28.07
N GLY A 266 8.15 -3.25 -29.31
CA GLY A 266 6.89 -3.13 -30.05
C GLY A 266 5.82 -2.30 -29.34
N ALA A 267 4.61 -2.85 -29.28
CA ALA A 267 3.45 -2.19 -28.67
C ALA A 267 3.66 -1.89 -27.17
N LEU A 268 4.31 -2.81 -26.45
CA LEU A 268 4.59 -2.60 -25.02
C LEU A 268 5.53 -1.41 -24.80
N ALA A 269 6.62 -1.32 -25.57
CA ALA A 269 7.53 -0.18 -25.48
C ALA A 269 6.81 1.15 -25.77
N ALA A 270 5.93 1.18 -26.76
CA ALA A 270 5.15 2.37 -27.08
C ALA A 270 4.20 2.77 -25.96
N LEU A 271 3.51 1.81 -25.33
CA LEU A 271 2.62 2.05 -24.18
C LEU A 271 3.41 2.62 -22.97
N LEU A 272 4.52 1.98 -22.61
CA LEU A 272 5.36 2.40 -21.48
C LEU A 272 5.95 3.79 -21.71
N HIS A 273 6.41 4.08 -22.94
CA HIS A 273 6.96 5.39 -23.29
C HIS A 273 5.89 6.49 -23.20
N ALA A 274 4.69 6.22 -23.71
CA ALA A 274 3.57 7.16 -23.61
C ALA A 274 3.18 7.45 -22.16
N TYR A 275 3.14 6.43 -21.30
CA TYR A 275 2.90 6.59 -19.87
C TYR A 275 4.03 7.39 -19.18
N ALA A 276 5.29 7.09 -19.50
CA ALA A 276 6.45 7.82 -18.97
C ALA A 276 6.35 9.32 -19.25
N LEU A 277 6.01 9.73 -20.48
CA LEU A 277 5.85 11.14 -20.86
C LEU A 277 4.77 11.83 -20.03
N ARG A 278 3.59 11.20 -19.84
CA ARG A 278 2.52 11.74 -19.01
C ARG A 278 2.95 11.89 -17.55
N ARG A 279 3.65 10.88 -17.00
CA ARG A 279 4.16 10.90 -15.63
C ARG A 279 5.20 11.99 -15.40
N LEU A 280 6.12 12.19 -16.35
CA LEU A 280 7.11 13.25 -16.26
C LEU A 280 6.49 14.64 -16.39
N ALA A 281 5.48 14.80 -17.25
CA ALA A 281 4.73 16.06 -17.36
C ALA A 281 3.98 16.38 -16.06
N ALA A 282 3.30 15.40 -15.46
CA ALA A 282 2.58 15.56 -14.19
C ALA A 282 3.52 15.92 -13.03
N ARG A 283 4.75 15.36 -13.00
CA ARG A 283 5.75 15.63 -11.97
C ARG A 283 6.23 17.09 -11.94
N ALA A 284 6.18 17.79 -13.06
CA ALA A 284 6.66 19.18 -13.15
C ALA A 284 5.90 20.17 -12.24
N GLY A 285 4.69 19.79 -11.79
CA GLY A 285 3.85 20.61 -10.88
C GLY A 285 3.92 20.20 -9.40
N THR A 286 4.67 19.15 -9.04
CA THR A 286 4.67 18.62 -7.66
C THR A 286 5.93 19.01 -6.89
N THR A 287 5.77 19.20 -5.58
CA THR A 287 6.87 19.50 -4.66
C THR A 287 7.30 18.24 -3.90
N ALA A 288 8.62 17.99 -3.83
CA ALA A 288 9.14 16.91 -2.99
C ALA A 288 8.93 17.26 -1.50
N ARG A 289 7.98 16.60 -0.85
CA ARG A 289 7.67 16.81 0.57
C ARG A 289 7.97 15.58 1.39
N ALA A 290 8.33 15.80 2.66
CA ALA A 290 8.46 14.71 3.61
C ALA A 290 7.06 14.18 4.01
N TYR A 291 6.93 12.87 4.11
CA TYR A 291 5.71 12.20 4.57
C TYR A 291 5.35 12.67 5.99
N ALA A 292 4.12 13.12 6.21
CA ALA A 292 3.69 13.77 7.44
C ALA A 292 3.78 12.86 8.68
N TYR A 293 3.54 11.56 8.49
CA TYR A 293 3.60 10.56 9.56
C TYR A 293 4.96 9.82 9.61
N GLY A 294 5.99 10.38 8.96
CA GLY A 294 7.32 9.81 8.89
C GLY A 294 8.25 10.19 10.04
N ARG A 295 7.86 11.15 10.89
CA ARG A 295 8.71 11.69 11.96
C ARG A 295 7.98 11.87 13.26
N PHE A 296 8.73 11.74 14.35
CA PHE A 296 8.28 12.22 15.67
C PHE A 296 8.12 13.75 15.67
N ARG A 297 7.36 14.29 16.62
CA ARG A 297 7.27 15.75 16.82
C ARG A 297 8.62 16.41 17.16
N SER A 298 9.58 15.62 17.64
CA SER A 298 10.97 16.03 17.84
C SER A 298 11.77 16.21 16.53
N GLY A 299 11.20 15.83 15.38
CA GLY A 299 11.85 15.83 14.08
C GLY A 299 12.63 14.57 13.75
N VAL A 300 12.86 13.68 14.71
CA VAL A 300 13.54 12.39 14.50
C VAL A 300 12.68 11.48 13.61
N PRO A 301 13.24 10.80 12.59
CA PRO A 301 12.50 9.83 11.81
C PRO A 301 11.94 8.69 12.67
N VAL A 302 10.76 8.16 12.29
CA VAL A 302 10.16 6.97 12.90
C VAL A 302 10.59 5.74 12.08
N PRO A 303 11.60 4.97 12.52
CA PRO A 303 12.07 3.79 11.79
C PRO A 303 11.06 2.64 11.87
N ASP A 304 11.14 1.72 10.92
CA ASP A 304 10.25 0.55 10.90
C ASP A 304 10.36 -0.29 12.18
N MET A 305 11.56 -0.48 12.71
CA MET A 305 11.77 -1.17 13.98
C MET A 305 10.93 -0.59 15.14
N VAL A 306 10.79 0.74 15.18
CA VAL A 306 9.96 1.44 16.19
C VAL A 306 8.47 1.22 15.92
N ARG A 307 8.05 1.24 14.66
CA ARG A 307 6.67 0.94 14.27
C ARG A 307 6.30 -0.50 14.61
N ARG A 308 7.18 -1.47 14.33
CA ARG A 308 7.00 -2.89 14.70
C ARG A 308 6.88 -3.08 16.22
N MET A 309 7.70 -2.37 17.00
CA MET A 309 7.62 -2.36 18.46
C MET A 309 6.29 -1.76 18.95
N PHE A 310 5.86 -0.64 18.38
CA PHE A 310 4.62 0.03 18.76
C PHE A 310 3.40 -0.86 18.52
N ARG A 311 3.31 -1.56 17.37
CA ARG A 311 2.19 -2.46 17.07
C ARG A 311 1.96 -3.55 18.12
N LYS A 312 3.01 -4.06 18.75
CA LYS A 312 2.88 -5.02 19.87
C LYS A 312 2.37 -4.38 21.15
N LYS A 313 2.39 -3.04 21.24
CA LYS A 313 2.02 -2.27 22.43
C LYS A 313 0.86 -1.31 22.25
N HIS A 314 0.39 -1.11 21.03
CA HIS A 314 -0.58 -0.04 20.74
C HIS A 314 -1.89 -0.15 21.53
N LEU A 315 -2.35 -1.35 21.86
CA LEU A 315 -3.56 -1.55 22.70
C LEU A 315 -3.41 -1.06 24.13
N THR A 316 -2.18 -0.94 24.62
CA THR A 316 -1.86 -0.50 25.98
C THR A 316 -1.23 0.89 26.03
N TRP A 317 -1.00 1.49 24.86
CA TRP A 317 -0.45 2.84 24.75
C TRP A 317 -1.58 3.87 24.87
N SER A 318 -1.34 4.93 25.63
CA SER A 318 -2.24 6.07 25.72
C SER A 318 -1.55 7.37 25.30
N GLY A 319 -2.26 8.19 24.53
CA GLY A 319 -1.77 9.48 24.03
C GLY A 319 -1.12 9.39 22.66
N ASP A 320 -0.65 10.53 22.15
CA ASP A 320 -0.06 10.65 20.82
C ASP A 320 1.34 10.02 20.76
N PRO A 321 1.54 8.90 20.02
CA PRO A 321 2.82 8.26 19.95
C PRO A 321 3.87 9.10 19.22
N PHE A 322 3.48 9.97 18.31
CA PHE A 322 4.42 10.88 17.64
C PHE A 322 5.07 11.87 18.60
N ALA A 323 4.38 12.21 19.71
CA ALA A 323 4.87 13.14 20.72
C ALA A 323 5.75 12.49 21.80
N HIS A 324 5.55 11.18 22.08
CA HIS A 324 6.10 10.62 23.32
C HIS A 324 6.76 9.24 23.18
N TYR A 325 6.53 8.50 22.08
CA TYR A 325 7.03 7.14 21.97
C TYR A 325 8.55 7.07 21.74
N ASP A 326 9.19 8.15 21.24
CA ASP A 326 10.64 8.28 21.16
C ASP A 326 11.30 8.19 22.56
N ARG A 327 10.67 8.81 23.55
CA ARG A 327 11.12 8.73 24.95
C ARG A 327 11.00 7.32 25.51
N TYR A 328 9.86 6.65 25.22
CA TYR A 328 9.66 5.28 25.66
C TYR A 328 10.70 4.32 25.06
N CYS A 329 11.09 4.47 23.82
CA CYS A 329 12.10 3.66 23.15
C CYS A 329 13.43 3.61 23.90
N ARG A 330 13.87 4.75 24.46
CA ARG A 330 15.17 4.90 25.16
C ARG A 330 15.12 4.71 26.66
N LEU A 331 13.97 4.43 27.25
CA LEU A 331 13.91 4.10 28.69
C LEU A 331 14.65 2.80 28.96
N PRO A 332 15.38 2.72 30.10
CA PRO A 332 15.99 1.48 30.55
C PRO A 332 14.95 0.36 30.68
N HIS A 333 15.25 -0.82 30.16
CA HIS A 333 14.38 -1.98 30.31
C HIS A 333 14.62 -2.67 31.64
N PRO A 334 13.59 -2.84 32.49
CA PRO A 334 13.76 -3.24 33.89
C PRO A 334 14.28 -4.69 34.08
N ALA A 335 14.14 -5.54 33.05
CA ALA A 335 14.56 -6.95 33.12
C ALA A 335 16.03 -7.18 32.68
N ALA A 336 16.75 -6.15 32.24
CA ALA A 336 18.13 -6.25 31.82
C ALA A 336 19.07 -5.68 32.90
N CYS A 337 20.24 -6.31 33.08
CA CYS A 337 21.30 -5.78 33.91
C CYS A 337 22.09 -4.67 33.16
N THR A 338 22.96 -3.97 33.87
CA THR A 338 23.91 -3.05 33.26
C THR A 338 25.11 -3.84 32.73
N GLY A 339 25.65 -3.46 31.56
CA GLY A 339 26.85 -4.06 30.98
C GLY A 339 28.11 -3.70 31.74
N ASP A 340 29.21 -4.40 31.41
CA ASP A 340 30.51 -4.26 32.09
C ASP A 340 31.11 -2.85 32.01
N SER A 341 30.79 -2.10 30.93
CA SER A 341 31.26 -0.72 30.73
C SER A 341 30.13 0.31 30.96
N GLY A 342 29.07 -0.08 31.66
CA GLY A 342 27.96 0.79 32.00
C GLY A 342 26.85 0.89 30.92
N GLU A 343 26.84 -0.02 29.96
CA GLU A 343 25.80 -0.05 28.92
C GLU A 343 24.43 -0.39 29.51
N ILE A 344 23.41 0.29 29.03
CA ILE A 344 22.01 0.12 29.46
C ILE A 344 21.19 -0.39 28.28
N VAL A 345 20.52 -1.52 28.49
CA VAL A 345 19.54 -2.04 27.53
C VAL A 345 18.26 -1.22 27.63
N THR A 346 17.85 -0.61 26.53
CA THR A 346 16.62 0.16 26.46
C THR A 346 15.44 -0.68 25.95
N ASN A 347 14.22 -0.11 26.04
CA ASN A 347 13.04 -0.80 25.55
C ASN A 347 13.13 -1.15 24.06
N LEU A 348 13.73 -0.29 23.20
CA LEU A 348 13.91 -0.57 21.78
C LEU A 348 14.92 -1.72 21.57
N MET A 349 16.01 -1.72 22.30
CA MET A 349 16.99 -2.81 22.26
C MET A 349 16.37 -4.13 22.71
N GLN A 350 15.61 -4.13 23.80
CA GLN A 350 14.91 -5.32 24.30
C GLN A 350 13.89 -5.85 23.28
N HIS A 351 13.16 -4.96 22.61
CA HIS A 351 12.23 -5.38 21.57
C HIS A 351 12.94 -6.09 20.41
N HIS A 352 14.04 -5.52 19.90
CA HIS A 352 14.86 -6.14 18.86
C HIS A 352 15.43 -7.49 19.30
N HIS A 353 15.95 -7.57 20.53
CA HIS A 353 16.45 -8.83 21.10
C HIS A 353 15.36 -9.92 21.14
N ALA A 354 14.17 -9.58 21.61
CA ALA A 354 13.06 -10.52 21.73
C ALA A 354 12.44 -10.92 20.36
N ALA A 355 12.59 -10.10 19.35
CA ALA A 355 12.07 -10.38 18.00
C ALA A 355 12.95 -11.36 17.21
N GLU A 356 14.22 -11.51 17.58
CA GLU A 356 15.22 -12.31 16.86
C GLU A 356 15.64 -13.54 17.70
N PRO A 357 15.13 -14.75 17.40
CA PRO A 357 15.44 -15.96 18.20
C PRO A 357 16.94 -16.23 18.37
N ALA A 358 17.74 -15.95 17.33
CA ALA A 358 19.19 -16.13 17.39
C ALA A 358 19.85 -15.19 18.42
N LEU A 359 19.37 -13.95 18.55
CA LEU A 359 19.87 -13.01 19.54
C LEU A 359 19.48 -13.44 20.95
N HIS A 360 18.26 -13.92 21.12
CA HIS A 360 17.76 -14.40 22.41
C HIS A 360 18.55 -15.61 22.90
N LEU A 361 18.96 -16.52 22.03
CA LEU A 361 19.79 -17.68 22.36
C LEU A 361 21.25 -17.30 22.62
N THR A 362 21.76 -16.24 22.00
CA THR A 362 23.16 -15.84 22.06
C THR A 362 23.45 -14.90 23.24
N PHE A 363 22.56 -13.93 23.48
CA PHE A 363 22.79 -12.87 24.46
C PHE A 363 21.80 -12.98 25.62
N HIS A 364 22.28 -13.34 26.78
CA HIS A 364 21.49 -13.36 28.03
C HIS A 364 21.61 -12.01 28.73
N LEU A 365 20.55 -11.22 28.70
CA LEU A 365 20.53 -9.81 29.15
C LEU A 365 20.58 -9.66 30.70
N ASP A 366 20.61 -10.77 31.45
CA ASP A 366 20.90 -10.86 32.86
C ASP A 366 22.41 -10.95 33.17
N LYS A 367 23.28 -11.01 32.16
CA LYS A 367 24.74 -11.12 32.27
C LYS A 367 25.44 -9.87 31.72
N PRO A 368 26.21 -9.11 32.49
CA PRO A 368 26.85 -7.86 32.06
C PRO A 368 27.68 -7.99 30.77
N VAL A 369 28.51 -9.03 30.65
CA VAL A 369 29.31 -9.27 29.46
C VAL A 369 28.47 -9.46 28.20
N HIS A 370 27.31 -10.12 28.33
CA HIS A 370 26.37 -10.28 27.19
C HIS A 370 25.67 -8.98 26.86
N VAL A 371 25.33 -8.12 27.82
CA VAL A 371 24.76 -6.79 27.58
C VAL A 371 25.76 -5.92 26.82
N THR A 372 27.03 -5.90 27.23
CA THR A 372 28.08 -5.16 26.51
C THR A 372 28.24 -5.66 25.07
N ALA A 373 28.29 -6.97 24.85
CA ALA A 373 28.42 -7.56 23.53
C ALA A 373 27.15 -7.29 22.65
N TYR A 374 25.96 -7.42 23.23
CA TYR A 374 24.70 -7.15 22.56
C TYR A 374 24.56 -5.68 22.17
N THR A 375 24.95 -4.74 23.03
CA THR A 375 24.88 -3.31 22.72
C THR A 375 25.70 -2.96 21.48
N ARG A 376 26.87 -3.56 21.28
CA ARG A 376 27.65 -3.40 20.05
C ARG A 376 26.92 -3.96 18.84
N ARG A 377 26.38 -5.18 18.96
CA ARG A 377 25.60 -5.84 17.89
C ARG A 377 24.36 -5.02 17.51
N PHE A 378 23.65 -4.47 18.51
CA PHE A 378 22.49 -3.61 18.26
C PHE A 378 22.90 -2.31 17.56
N ALA A 379 24.00 -1.67 17.92
CA ALA A 379 24.48 -0.45 17.27
C ALA A 379 24.72 -0.67 15.76
N GLU A 380 25.27 -1.82 15.36
CA GLU A 380 25.44 -2.19 13.96
C GLU A 380 24.08 -2.35 13.24
N ALA A 381 23.15 -3.06 13.86
CA ALA A 381 21.80 -3.26 13.32
C ALA A 381 21.03 -1.92 13.21
N ALA A 382 21.13 -1.07 14.23
CA ALA A 382 20.51 0.27 14.25
C ALA A 382 21.07 1.14 13.13
N ALA A 383 22.38 1.17 12.93
CA ALA A 383 23.01 1.93 11.84
C ALA A 383 22.55 1.44 10.47
N THR A 384 22.48 0.13 10.26
CA THR A 384 21.99 -0.48 9.02
C THR A 384 20.52 -0.13 8.74
N ALA A 385 19.70 -0.09 9.79
CA ALA A 385 18.27 0.22 9.72
C ALA A 385 17.97 1.74 9.77
N GLY A 386 18.98 2.61 9.79
CA GLY A 386 18.79 4.06 9.87
C GLY A 386 18.16 4.54 11.18
N VAL A 387 18.37 3.80 12.28
CA VAL A 387 17.86 4.16 13.61
C VAL A 387 18.82 5.13 14.27
N GLU A 388 18.37 6.36 14.54
CA GLU A 388 19.21 7.36 15.22
C GLU A 388 19.55 6.95 16.67
N ASP A 389 20.76 7.27 17.11
CA ASP A 389 21.24 7.03 18.48
C ASP A 389 20.32 7.63 19.55
N SER A 390 19.68 8.75 19.24
CA SER A 390 18.71 9.43 20.11
C SER A 390 17.50 8.59 20.48
N LEU A 391 17.21 7.50 19.73
CA LEU A 391 16.08 6.60 19.96
C LEU A 391 16.39 5.42 20.85
N TRP A 392 17.66 5.04 20.98
CA TRP A 392 18.01 3.81 21.70
C TRP A 392 19.07 3.98 22.77
N ARG A 393 19.90 5.02 22.70
CA ARG A 393 20.84 5.28 23.80
C ARG A 393 20.10 5.88 24.98
N ALA A 394 20.19 5.25 26.15
CA ALA A 394 19.74 5.83 27.40
C ALA A 394 20.45 7.17 27.62
N LYS A 395 19.70 8.21 27.99
CA LYS A 395 20.34 9.42 28.50
C LYS A 395 20.80 9.14 29.94
N PRO A 396 22.02 9.56 30.30
CA PRO A 396 22.51 9.46 31.66
C PRO A 396 21.64 10.22 32.67
#